data_8f53ca919b990250cd998d87cb2e8d95
#
_entry.id   8f53ca919b990250cd998d87cb2e8d95
#
_cell.length_a   1.000
_cell.length_b   1.000
_cell.length_c   1.000
_cell.angle_alpha   90.00
_cell.angle_beta   90.00
_cell.angle_gamma   90.00
#
_symmetry.space_group_name_H-M   'P 1'
#
loop_
_entity.id
_entity.type
_entity.pdbx_description
1 polymer ?
#
loop_
_entity_poly.entity_id
_entity_poly.type
_entity_poly.pdbx_seq_one_letter_code
_entity_poly.pdbx_strand_id
1 'polypeptide(L)'
;MTTRRKFLKNSAFAAAGLTIAPSLSGTIKANPASDRINVGVIGCNGQGFSDLSAFLENPQVECIALCDIDDAVLNRRASNIEKMRGKKPANIYKDWRKVIDNKDINLVIVGTPDHWHCMQMVAACEAGKDVYCEKPIGRTIQECNLMVKAAEKYKRIVQVGQWQRSDPHWQDAVNFIHSGKLGKIRLVRVFSYQGWCPSIPVLADEPVPAGVDYDMWLGPATKRPFNRNRFHFTFRWFWDYAGGLMTDWGVHLLDYALFGMNVTSPKSIMAMGGKYGYPDDACETPDSLQTIYEFDGFNVLWDHAIGIDDGAYGRNHGLGFVGENGTLVVDRGGWEVIPEKVNGKIRMEAVPLRKGTNQGLKNHVRNHLECIVSRNPNTNASIQIGAHIAKFSALGNIAYRTGKKLVWDGTKFTNDTEANNYLVPSYRDPWRLPKV
;
A
#
# COMPACT_ATOMS: atom_id res chain seq x y z
N MET A 1 -14.72 30.21 16.73
CA MET A 1 -15.13 29.09 15.83
C MET A 1 -15.20 29.51 14.36
N THR A 2 -14.15 30.15 13.84
CA THR A 2 -14.19 30.73 12.46
C THR A 2 -12.97 30.39 11.60
N THR A 3 -12.06 29.56 12.05
CA THR A 3 -10.76 29.27 11.40
C THR A 3 -10.81 28.16 10.34
N ARG A 4 -11.64 27.14 10.49
CA ARG A 4 -11.76 26.02 9.54
C ARG A 4 -12.35 26.41 8.16
N ARG A 5 -13.22 27.41 8.13
CA ARG A 5 -13.86 27.90 6.90
C ARG A 5 -12.93 28.73 5.97
N LYS A 6 -11.87 29.35 6.54
CA LYS A 6 -10.90 30.13 5.75
C LYS A 6 -9.93 29.26 4.96
N PHE A 7 -9.59 28.07 5.47
CA PHE A 7 -8.72 27.11 4.77
C PHE A 7 -9.31 26.66 3.43
N LEU A 8 -10.60 26.29 3.42
CA LEU A 8 -11.30 25.85 2.21
C LEU A 8 -11.47 26.96 1.14
N LYS A 9 -11.59 28.21 1.55
CA LYS A 9 -11.69 29.33 0.60
C LYS A 9 -10.37 29.61 -0.13
N ASN A 10 -9.23 29.40 0.48
CA ASN A 10 -7.93 29.65 -0.15
C ASN A 10 -7.52 28.52 -1.11
N SER A 11 -8.03 27.30 -0.94
CA SER A 11 -7.77 26.17 -1.85
C SER A 11 -8.64 26.20 -3.12
N ALA A 12 -9.82 26.85 -3.09
CA ALA A 12 -10.73 26.92 -4.23
C ALA A 12 -10.35 27.99 -5.28
N PHE A 13 -9.44 28.92 -4.95
CA PHE A 13 -9.04 30.02 -5.85
C PHE A 13 -7.82 29.71 -6.75
N ALA A 14 -7.22 28.54 -6.64
CA ALA A 14 -6.05 28.16 -7.45
C ALA A 14 -6.38 27.58 -8.84
N ALA A 15 -7.65 27.52 -9.22
CA ALA A 15 -8.09 26.86 -10.47
C ALA A 15 -8.60 27.81 -11.58
N ALA A 16 -8.45 29.13 -11.46
CA ALA A 16 -8.87 30.06 -12.53
C ALA A 16 -7.90 31.24 -12.69
N GLY A 17 -7.24 31.29 -13.85
CA GLY A 17 -6.80 32.54 -14.48
C GLY A 17 -5.38 33.01 -14.21
N LEU A 18 -4.49 32.83 -15.18
CA LEU A 18 -3.26 33.60 -15.37
C LEU A 18 -3.56 35.11 -15.53
N THR A 19 -3.15 35.90 -14.55
CA THR A 19 -2.78 37.32 -14.79
C THR A 19 -1.56 37.63 -13.90
N ILE A 20 -0.54 38.17 -14.53
CA ILE A 20 0.72 38.63 -13.96
C ILE A 20 0.44 39.85 -13.09
N ALA A 21 0.81 39.85 -11.84
CA ALA A 21 0.92 41.02 -10.99
C ALA A 21 2.03 40.85 -9.91
N PRO A 22 2.64 41.93 -9.43
CA PRO A 22 4.02 41.95 -8.93
C PRO A 22 4.19 41.44 -7.50
N SER A 23 5.43 41.06 -7.22
CA SER A 23 5.96 40.56 -5.92
C SER A 23 5.52 41.43 -4.73
N LEU A 24 4.73 40.83 -3.86
CA LEU A 24 4.55 41.25 -2.48
C LEU A 24 5.32 40.28 -1.56
N SER A 25 6.45 40.75 -1.03
CA SER A 25 7.16 40.12 0.08
C SER A 25 6.28 40.18 1.33
N GLY A 26 5.35 39.23 1.42
CA GLY A 26 4.55 39.02 2.63
C GLY A 26 5.31 38.16 3.61
N THR A 27 5.68 38.70 4.76
CA THR A 27 6.11 37.94 5.93
C THR A 27 5.11 36.80 6.21
N ILE A 28 5.56 35.55 6.08
CA ILE A 28 4.77 34.38 6.44
C ILE A 28 4.49 34.46 7.95
N LYS A 29 3.28 34.88 8.31
CA LYS A 29 2.83 34.80 9.72
C LYS A 29 2.75 33.32 10.09
N ALA A 30 3.47 32.93 11.12
CA ALA A 30 3.36 31.59 11.71
C ALA A 30 1.88 31.30 12.02
N ASN A 31 1.36 30.18 11.49
CA ASN A 31 0.00 29.73 11.79
C ASN A 31 -0.13 29.44 13.30
N PRO A 32 -1.30 29.74 13.91
CA PRO A 32 -1.54 29.38 15.32
C PRO A 32 -1.34 27.87 15.52
N ALA A 33 -0.88 27.49 16.69
CA ALA A 33 -0.60 26.08 17.06
C ALA A 33 -1.83 25.15 16.86
N SER A 34 -3.06 25.70 16.86
CA SER A 34 -4.32 24.97 16.63
C SER A 34 -4.51 24.45 15.20
N ASP A 35 -3.75 24.97 14.22
CA ASP A 35 -3.91 24.59 12.79
C ASP A 35 -2.83 23.60 12.34
N ARG A 36 -1.93 23.16 13.22
CA ARG A 36 -0.85 22.21 12.92
C ARG A 36 -1.34 20.78 13.05
N ILE A 37 -0.84 19.92 12.14
CA ILE A 37 -1.01 18.47 12.22
C ILE A 37 0.32 17.88 12.70
N ASN A 38 0.33 17.43 13.94
CA ASN A 38 1.48 16.80 14.57
C ASN A 38 1.52 15.32 14.21
N VAL A 39 2.62 14.91 13.60
CA VAL A 39 2.82 13.54 13.09
C VAL A 39 3.80 12.78 13.98
N GLY A 40 3.43 11.55 14.32
CA GLY A 40 4.32 10.50 14.83
C GLY A 40 4.52 9.41 13.79
N VAL A 41 5.75 8.93 13.60
CA VAL A 41 6.06 7.87 12.64
C VAL A 41 6.51 6.63 13.38
N ILE A 42 5.93 5.49 13.03
CA ILE A 42 6.32 4.16 13.52
C ILE A 42 6.88 3.37 12.32
N GLY A 43 8.18 3.02 12.39
CA GLY A 43 8.90 2.45 11.24
C GLY A 43 9.42 3.55 10.32
N CYS A 44 10.59 4.09 10.65
CA CYS A 44 11.16 5.27 9.99
C CYS A 44 12.13 4.94 8.84
N ASN A 45 12.35 3.66 8.54
CA ASN A 45 13.23 3.27 7.45
C ASN A 45 12.45 3.20 6.12
N GLY A 46 13.14 3.25 4.99
CA GLY A 46 12.54 3.08 3.66
C GLY A 46 11.26 3.89 3.43
N GLN A 47 10.15 3.21 3.14
CA GLN A 47 8.89 3.84 2.75
C GLN A 47 8.30 4.75 3.83
N GLY A 48 8.31 4.35 5.10
CA GLY A 48 7.76 5.20 6.17
C GLY A 48 8.45 6.58 6.25
N PHE A 49 9.75 6.68 5.92
CA PHE A 49 10.40 7.97 5.81
C PHE A 49 10.06 8.72 4.51
N SER A 50 9.85 8.01 3.41
CA SER A 50 9.39 8.61 2.15
C SER A 50 8.01 9.24 2.32
N ASP A 51 7.11 8.54 3.01
CA ASP A 51 5.77 9.05 3.33
C ASP A 51 5.87 10.28 4.21
N LEU A 52 6.62 10.22 5.33
CA LEU A 52 6.85 11.37 6.18
C LEU A 52 7.40 12.56 5.39
N SER A 53 8.36 12.34 4.49
CA SER A 53 8.95 13.40 3.68
C SER A 53 7.91 14.10 2.82
N ALA A 54 6.98 13.33 2.22
CA ALA A 54 5.88 13.89 1.45
C ALA A 54 4.87 14.67 2.32
N PHE A 55 4.61 14.20 3.54
CA PHE A 55 3.80 14.94 4.51
C PHE A 55 4.48 16.26 4.92
N LEU A 56 5.78 16.27 5.12
CA LEU A 56 6.57 17.45 5.51
C LEU A 56 6.70 18.50 4.39
N GLU A 57 6.34 18.20 3.15
CA GLU A 57 6.20 19.23 2.11
C GLU A 57 5.08 20.24 2.45
N ASN A 58 4.10 19.83 3.29
CA ASN A 58 3.06 20.72 3.78
C ASN A 58 3.56 21.49 5.02
N PRO A 59 3.57 22.84 5.00
CA PRO A 59 4.08 23.65 6.11
C PRO A 59 3.26 23.52 7.41
N GLN A 60 2.01 23.03 7.33
CA GLN A 60 1.17 22.81 8.52
C GLN A 60 1.46 21.48 9.22
N VAL A 61 2.26 20.61 8.60
CA VAL A 61 2.63 19.30 9.17
C VAL A 61 3.95 19.44 9.94
N GLU A 62 3.99 18.92 11.14
CA GLU A 62 5.18 18.83 11.97
C GLU A 62 5.42 17.40 12.46
N CYS A 63 6.62 16.87 12.23
CA CYS A 63 7.04 15.61 12.83
C CYS A 63 7.52 15.86 14.26
N ILE A 64 6.75 15.41 15.24
CA ILE A 64 7.11 15.57 16.65
C ILE A 64 7.63 14.28 17.30
N ALA A 65 7.46 13.13 16.65
CA ALA A 65 7.96 11.86 17.15
C ALA A 65 8.44 10.93 16.02
N LEU A 66 9.58 10.29 16.24
CA LEU A 66 10.07 9.15 15.46
C LEU A 66 10.11 7.90 16.35
N CYS A 67 9.73 6.76 15.80
CA CYS A 67 9.85 5.47 16.43
C CYS A 67 10.39 4.43 15.47
N ASP A 68 11.48 3.78 15.86
CA ASP A 68 12.05 2.62 15.16
C ASP A 68 12.77 1.74 16.17
N ILE A 69 12.96 0.47 15.85
CA ILE A 69 13.65 -0.48 16.71
C ILE A 69 15.18 -0.43 16.55
N ASP A 70 15.67 0.34 15.59
CA ASP A 70 17.08 0.44 15.19
C ASP A 70 17.59 1.87 15.46
N ASP A 71 18.54 1.99 16.39
CA ASP A 71 19.14 3.28 16.78
C ASP A 71 19.84 3.97 15.61
N ALA A 72 20.45 3.22 14.69
CA ALA A 72 21.11 3.80 13.52
C ALA A 72 20.08 4.45 12.56
N VAL A 73 18.91 3.83 12.41
CA VAL A 73 17.79 4.39 11.64
C VAL A 73 17.29 5.67 12.32
N LEU A 74 17.00 5.62 13.61
CA LEU A 74 16.51 6.79 14.37
C LEU A 74 17.45 7.99 14.26
N ASN A 75 18.73 7.80 14.51
CA ASN A 75 19.73 8.86 14.46
C ASN A 75 19.83 9.48 13.06
N ARG A 76 19.89 8.65 12.03
CA ARG A 76 19.93 9.10 10.63
C ARG A 76 18.69 9.91 10.27
N ARG A 77 17.48 9.42 10.63
CA ARG A 77 16.22 10.08 10.28
C ARG A 77 15.97 11.36 11.07
N ALA A 78 16.33 11.41 12.34
CA ALA A 78 16.31 12.64 13.12
C ALA A 78 17.19 13.74 12.49
N SER A 79 18.41 13.36 12.05
CA SER A 79 19.31 14.29 11.35
C SER A 79 18.76 14.73 9.98
N ASN A 80 18.09 13.84 9.26
CA ASN A 80 17.46 14.21 7.99
C ASN A 80 16.33 15.23 8.20
N ILE A 81 15.49 15.04 9.22
CA ILE A 81 14.42 16.00 9.55
C ILE A 81 15.01 17.34 9.99
N GLU A 82 16.08 17.34 10.79
CA GLU A 82 16.79 18.56 11.18
C GLU A 82 17.27 19.36 9.95
N LYS A 83 17.83 18.67 8.96
CA LYS A 83 18.23 19.31 7.68
C LYS A 83 17.05 19.86 6.90
N MET A 84 15.90 19.17 6.90
CA MET A 84 14.71 19.58 6.15
C MET A 84 13.94 20.72 6.84
N ARG A 85 13.90 20.73 8.17
CA ARG A 85 12.99 21.57 8.96
C ARG A 85 13.70 22.48 9.98
N GLY A 86 15.04 22.45 10.06
CA GLY A 86 15.85 23.27 10.96
C GLY A 86 15.88 22.79 12.42
N LYS A 87 15.14 21.72 12.75
CA LYS A 87 15.10 21.14 14.11
C LYS A 87 14.83 19.64 14.06
N LYS A 88 15.34 18.93 15.07
CA LYS A 88 15.02 17.51 15.28
C LYS A 88 13.61 17.34 15.83
N PRO A 89 12.98 16.16 15.63
CA PRO A 89 11.77 15.81 16.37
C PRO A 89 11.99 15.86 17.87
N ALA A 90 10.97 16.30 18.61
CA ALA A 90 11.06 16.44 20.06
C ALA A 90 11.20 15.09 20.78
N ASN A 91 10.68 14.02 20.17
CA ASN A 91 10.59 12.68 20.76
C ASN A 91 11.20 11.63 19.85
N ILE A 92 12.06 10.78 20.42
CA ILE A 92 12.67 9.63 19.76
C ILE A 92 12.36 8.39 20.60
N TYR A 93 11.68 7.41 20.04
CA TYR A 93 11.21 6.23 20.75
C TYR A 93 11.68 4.94 20.08
N LYS A 94 11.92 3.90 20.89
CA LYS A 94 12.09 2.51 20.40
C LYS A 94 10.81 1.70 20.53
N ASP A 95 9.92 2.10 21.41
CA ASP A 95 8.63 1.46 21.65
C ASP A 95 7.51 2.28 21.00
N TRP A 96 6.84 1.70 20.02
CA TRP A 96 5.75 2.32 19.28
C TRP A 96 4.57 2.76 20.16
N ARG A 97 4.36 2.12 21.32
CA ARG A 97 3.31 2.47 22.27
C ARG A 97 3.48 3.91 22.79
N LYS A 98 4.72 4.39 22.89
CA LYS A 98 5.01 5.77 23.28
C LYS A 98 4.53 6.80 22.25
N VAL A 99 4.49 6.44 20.97
CA VAL A 99 3.87 7.29 19.93
C VAL A 99 2.36 7.34 20.13
N ILE A 100 1.74 6.20 20.45
CA ILE A 100 0.30 6.11 20.70
C ILE A 100 -0.12 6.88 21.94
N ASP A 101 0.66 6.79 23.03
CA ASP A 101 0.39 7.46 24.31
C ASP A 101 0.57 8.98 24.26
N ASN A 102 1.34 9.49 23.30
CA ASN A 102 1.63 10.92 23.18
C ASN A 102 0.39 11.69 22.71
N LYS A 103 -0.18 12.52 23.58
CA LYS A 103 -1.43 13.27 23.34
C LYS A 103 -1.30 14.39 22.31
N ASP A 104 -0.08 14.87 22.05
CA ASP A 104 0.17 15.95 21.10
C ASP A 104 0.18 15.45 19.64
N ILE A 105 0.22 14.12 19.40
CA ILE A 105 0.18 13.52 18.08
C ILE A 105 -1.27 13.40 17.61
N ASN A 106 -1.54 13.95 16.42
CA ASN A 106 -2.84 13.89 15.76
C ASN A 106 -2.92 12.80 14.69
N LEU A 107 -1.79 12.56 14.00
CA LEU A 107 -1.66 11.64 12.87
C LEU A 107 -0.50 10.69 13.11
N VAL A 108 -0.72 9.39 12.89
CA VAL A 108 0.31 8.37 12.94
C VAL A 108 0.56 7.82 11.54
N ILE A 109 1.83 7.81 11.12
CA ILE A 109 2.28 7.06 9.94
C ILE A 109 2.78 5.69 10.42
N VAL A 110 2.17 4.62 9.92
CA VAL A 110 2.56 3.24 10.17
C VAL A 110 3.30 2.72 8.95
N GLY A 111 4.63 2.70 9.04
CA GLY A 111 5.54 2.27 7.95
C GLY A 111 6.43 1.08 8.35
N THR A 112 5.96 0.26 9.29
CA THR A 112 6.61 -0.97 9.76
C THR A 112 6.48 -2.11 8.74
N PRO A 113 7.09 -3.30 8.96
CA PRO A 113 6.73 -4.50 8.22
C PRO A 113 5.28 -4.91 8.42
N ASP A 114 4.72 -5.62 7.42
CA ASP A 114 3.29 -5.93 7.29
C ASP A 114 2.67 -6.59 8.53
N HIS A 115 3.43 -7.44 9.23
CA HIS A 115 2.96 -8.16 10.41
C HIS A 115 2.65 -7.27 11.62
N TRP A 116 3.07 -6.01 11.58
CA TRP A 116 2.82 -5.04 12.63
C TRP A 116 1.63 -4.11 12.36
N HIS A 117 1.24 -3.94 11.09
CA HIS A 117 0.29 -2.92 10.68
C HIS A 117 -1.04 -2.97 11.44
N CYS A 118 -1.61 -4.18 11.60
CA CYS A 118 -2.90 -4.34 12.28
C CYS A 118 -2.86 -3.82 13.72
N MET A 119 -1.88 -4.23 14.51
CA MET A 119 -1.79 -3.85 15.91
C MET A 119 -1.61 -2.35 16.10
N GLN A 120 -0.67 -1.77 15.34
CA GLN A 120 -0.31 -0.36 15.47
C GLN A 120 -1.43 0.57 14.97
N MET A 121 -2.07 0.21 13.84
CA MET A 121 -3.17 0.99 13.29
C MET A 121 -4.40 0.95 14.20
N VAL A 122 -4.77 -0.22 14.72
CA VAL A 122 -5.90 -0.36 15.66
C VAL A 122 -5.66 0.45 16.92
N ALA A 123 -4.47 0.34 17.52
CA ALA A 123 -4.11 1.10 18.71
C ALA A 123 -4.12 2.63 18.47
N ALA A 124 -3.67 3.08 17.29
CA ALA A 124 -3.71 4.49 16.92
C ALA A 124 -5.17 4.99 16.81
N CYS A 125 -6.05 4.22 16.17
CA CYS A 125 -7.48 4.54 16.08
C CYS A 125 -8.14 4.61 17.46
N GLU A 126 -7.86 3.64 18.34
CA GLU A 126 -8.38 3.60 19.71
C GLU A 126 -7.93 4.81 20.54
N ALA A 127 -6.67 5.23 20.36
CA ALA A 127 -6.12 6.44 20.98
C ALA A 127 -6.62 7.76 20.35
N GLY A 128 -7.55 7.69 19.40
CA GLY A 128 -8.16 8.87 18.78
C GLY A 128 -7.32 9.55 17.70
N LYS A 129 -6.30 8.88 17.16
CA LYS A 129 -5.41 9.41 16.12
C LYS A 129 -5.88 9.01 14.74
N ASP A 130 -5.73 9.90 13.76
CA ASP A 130 -5.89 9.56 12.35
C ASP A 130 -4.64 8.80 11.87
N VAL A 131 -4.76 8.00 10.81
CA VAL A 131 -3.68 7.07 10.43
C VAL A 131 -3.40 7.09 8.93
N TYR A 132 -2.14 7.18 8.57
CA TYR A 132 -1.64 6.73 7.28
C TYR A 132 -0.96 5.38 7.48
N CYS A 133 -1.52 4.32 6.90
CA CYS A 133 -1.01 2.96 7.06
C CYS A 133 -0.42 2.46 5.74
N GLU A 134 0.83 2.03 5.75
CA GLU A 134 1.42 1.43 4.56
C GLU A 134 0.72 0.13 4.15
N LYS A 135 0.82 -0.14 2.87
CA LYS A 135 0.28 -1.33 2.22
C LYS A 135 1.28 -2.52 2.33
N PRO A 136 0.79 -3.75 2.31
CA PRO A 136 -0.59 -4.20 2.56
C PRO A 136 -0.98 -3.94 4.02
N ILE A 137 -2.24 -3.58 4.27
CA ILE A 137 -2.64 -3.18 5.63
C ILE A 137 -2.59 -4.32 6.65
N GLY A 138 -2.64 -5.58 6.21
CA GLY A 138 -2.58 -6.76 7.06
C GLY A 138 -2.23 -7.99 6.23
N ARG A 139 -1.78 -9.05 6.89
CA ARG A 139 -1.40 -10.33 6.25
C ARG A 139 -2.56 -11.29 6.11
N THR A 140 -3.61 -11.14 6.92
CA THR A 140 -4.76 -12.05 6.97
C THR A 140 -6.07 -11.30 6.78
N ILE A 141 -7.10 -12.07 6.35
CA ILE A 141 -8.45 -11.53 6.17
C ILE A 141 -9.01 -10.98 7.49
N GLN A 142 -8.75 -11.66 8.59
CA GLN A 142 -9.23 -11.26 9.91
C GLN A 142 -8.60 -9.94 10.36
N GLU A 143 -7.29 -9.76 10.19
CA GLU A 143 -6.61 -8.49 10.48
C GLU A 143 -7.22 -7.34 9.68
N CYS A 144 -7.39 -7.51 8.37
CA CYS A 144 -7.99 -6.49 7.51
C CYS A 144 -9.41 -6.11 7.95
N ASN A 145 -10.24 -7.09 8.29
CA ASN A 145 -11.60 -6.85 8.78
C ASN A 145 -11.60 -6.10 10.13
N LEU A 146 -10.66 -6.42 11.00
CA LEU A 146 -10.53 -5.77 12.31
C LEU A 146 -10.11 -4.31 12.17
N MET A 147 -9.18 -4.02 11.25
CA MET A 147 -8.71 -2.66 10.98
C MET A 147 -9.84 -1.76 10.44
N VAL A 148 -10.69 -2.30 9.55
CA VAL A 148 -11.89 -1.58 9.09
C VAL A 148 -12.81 -1.27 10.27
N LYS A 149 -13.14 -2.27 11.10
CA LYS A 149 -13.98 -2.08 12.30
C LYS A 149 -13.41 -1.04 13.25
N ALA A 150 -12.10 -1.01 13.45
CA ALA A 150 -11.45 -0.04 14.33
C ALA A 150 -11.59 1.40 13.80
N ALA A 151 -11.32 1.63 12.52
CA ALA A 151 -11.47 2.95 11.91
C ALA A 151 -12.92 3.47 12.01
N GLU A 152 -13.91 2.61 11.77
CA GLU A 152 -15.34 2.94 11.87
C GLU A 152 -15.75 3.20 13.31
N LYS A 153 -15.44 2.29 14.25
CA LYS A 153 -15.81 2.41 15.67
C LYS A 153 -15.26 3.70 16.29
N TYR A 154 -13.99 3.99 16.05
CA TYR A 154 -13.33 5.16 16.63
C TYR A 154 -13.44 6.42 15.75
N LYS A 155 -14.12 6.34 14.60
CA LYS A 155 -14.37 7.45 13.66
C LYS A 155 -13.09 8.16 13.25
N ARG A 156 -12.05 7.38 12.89
CA ARG A 156 -10.76 7.91 12.45
C ARG A 156 -10.65 7.98 10.95
N ILE A 157 -9.94 8.99 10.47
CA ILE A 157 -9.62 9.12 9.05
C ILE A 157 -8.38 8.27 8.79
N VAL A 158 -8.55 7.22 7.99
CA VAL A 158 -7.47 6.31 7.63
C VAL A 158 -7.26 6.35 6.13
N GLN A 159 -6.01 6.51 5.71
CA GLN A 159 -5.60 6.34 4.32
C GLN A 159 -4.51 5.27 4.24
N VAL A 160 -4.60 4.43 3.23
CA VAL A 160 -3.66 3.33 2.97
C VAL A 160 -2.68 3.71 1.88
N GLY A 161 -1.42 3.27 1.95
CA GLY A 161 -0.32 3.64 1.06
C GLY A 161 -0.46 3.25 -0.43
N GLN A 162 -1.68 3.08 -0.94
CA GLN A 162 -1.98 2.85 -2.37
C GLN A 162 -2.02 4.17 -3.15
N TRP A 163 -0.92 4.90 -3.10
CA TRP A 163 -0.79 6.24 -3.65
C TRP A 163 -1.08 6.37 -5.16
N GLN A 164 -0.98 5.27 -5.93
CA GLN A 164 -1.34 5.25 -7.35
C GLN A 164 -2.78 5.74 -7.57
N ARG A 165 -3.71 5.47 -6.64
CA ARG A 165 -5.10 5.96 -6.70
C ARG A 165 -5.25 7.49 -6.76
N SER A 166 -4.21 8.22 -6.40
CA SER A 166 -4.15 9.68 -6.44
C SER A 166 -3.41 10.24 -7.64
N ASP A 167 -2.91 9.38 -8.54
CA ASP A 167 -2.26 9.83 -9.77
C ASP A 167 -3.30 9.91 -10.91
N PRO A 168 -3.45 11.09 -11.57
CA PRO A 168 -4.53 11.35 -12.54
C PRO A 168 -4.61 10.37 -13.70
N HIS A 169 -3.47 9.88 -14.22
CA HIS A 169 -3.50 9.00 -15.39
C HIS A 169 -4.15 7.64 -15.09
N TRP A 170 -4.05 7.15 -13.85
CA TRP A 170 -4.74 5.95 -13.44
C TRP A 170 -6.25 6.13 -13.41
N GLN A 171 -6.73 7.28 -12.92
CA GLN A 171 -8.16 7.63 -12.95
C GLN A 171 -8.67 7.77 -14.39
N ASP A 172 -7.87 8.40 -15.29
CA ASP A 172 -8.20 8.56 -16.69
C ASP A 172 -8.32 7.20 -17.40
N ALA A 173 -7.41 6.26 -17.11
CA ALA A 173 -7.50 4.89 -17.61
C ALA A 173 -8.79 4.17 -17.15
N VAL A 174 -9.15 4.29 -15.87
CA VAL A 174 -10.40 3.69 -15.34
C VAL A 174 -11.63 4.31 -15.98
N ASN A 175 -11.65 5.64 -16.16
CA ASN A 175 -12.75 6.34 -16.85
C ASN A 175 -12.89 5.85 -18.30
N PHE A 176 -11.78 5.58 -18.99
CA PHE A 176 -11.82 5.01 -20.33
C PHE A 176 -12.40 3.60 -20.33
N ILE A 177 -12.02 2.75 -19.37
CA ILE A 177 -12.60 1.39 -19.22
C ILE A 177 -14.11 1.49 -19.02
N HIS A 178 -14.56 2.35 -18.11
CA HIS A 178 -15.99 2.55 -17.81
C HIS A 178 -16.78 3.17 -18.96
N SER A 179 -16.11 3.79 -19.93
CA SER A 179 -16.78 4.31 -21.14
C SER A 179 -17.36 3.21 -22.03
N GLY A 180 -16.99 1.95 -21.84
CA GLY A 180 -17.42 0.81 -22.62
C GLY A 180 -16.80 0.70 -24.02
N LYS A 181 -15.91 1.59 -24.42
CA LYS A 181 -15.29 1.60 -25.76
C LYS A 181 -14.49 0.35 -26.08
N LEU A 182 -13.92 -0.32 -25.06
CA LEU A 182 -13.21 -1.59 -25.22
C LEU A 182 -14.13 -2.77 -25.61
N GLY A 183 -15.45 -2.60 -25.53
CA GLY A 183 -16.40 -3.70 -25.64
C GLY A 183 -16.36 -4.60 -24.39
N LYS A 184 -16.81 -5.86 -24.53
CA LYS A 184 -16.79 -6.81 -23.42
C LYS A 184 -15.35 -7.20 -23.06
N ILE A 185 -14.93 -6.86 -21.84
CA ILE A 185 -13.64 -7.28 -21.29
C ILE A 185 -13.78 -8.72 -20.80
N ARG A 186 -12.88 -9.61 -21.23
CA ARG A 186 -12.92 -11.05 -20.93
C ARG A 186 -11.75 -11.51 -20.06
N LEU A 187 -10.67 -10.71 -20.04
CA LEU A 187 -9.48 -10.97 -19.27
C LEU A 187 -8.89 -9.64 -18.78
N VAL A 188 -8.52 -9.58 -17.50
CA VAL A 188 -7.62 -8.55 -17.01
C VAL A 188 -6.29 -9.24 -16.67
N ARG A 189 -5.25 -8.95 -17.43
CA ARG A 189 -3.90 -9.43 -17.15
C ARG A 189 -3.19 -8.43 -16.27
N VAL A 190 -2.78 -8.87 -15.10
CA VAL A 190 -2.00 -8.08 -14.13
C VAL A 190 -0.64 -8.73 -14.00
N PHE A 191 0.43 -7.99 -14.20
CA PHE A 191 1.76 -8.59 -14.23
C PHE A 191 2.80 -7.70 -13.52
N SER A 192 3.80 -8.37 -12.93
CA SER A 192 4.90 -7.71 -12.22
C SER A 192 6.18 -8.52 -12.35
N TYR A 193 7.05 -8.08 -13.25
CA TYR A 193 8.36 -8.65 -13.50
C TYR A 193 9.40 -7.72 -12.86
N GLN A 194 10.21 -8.25 -11.92
CA GLN A 194 11.03 -7.43 -11.04
C GLN A 194 12.50 -7.87 -11.12
N GLY A 195 13.19 -7.41 -12.17
CA GLY A 195 14.59 -7.72 -12.41
C GLY A 195 15.55 -7.17 -11.37
N TRP A 196 15.13 -6.13 -10.63
CA TRP A 196 15.90 -5.57 -9.53
C TRP A 196 15.96 -6.46 -8.27
N CYS A 197 15.09 -7.47 -8.16
CA CYS A 197 15.09 -8.40 -7.04
C CYS A 197 16.15 -9.50 -7.28
N PRO A 198 17.26 -9.52 -6.56
CA PRO A 198 18.26 -10.58 -6.70
C PRO A 198 17.85 -11.83 -5.91
N SER A 199 18.53 -12.94 -6.20
CA SER A 199 18.58 -14.09 -5.31
C SER A 199 19.11 -13.68 -3.93
N ILE A 200 18.50 -14.21 -2.87
CA ILE A 200 18.91 -13.97 -1.48
C ILE A 200 19.74 -15.18 -1.00
N PRO A 201 21.02 -15.01 -0.69
CA PRO A 201 21.87 -16.14 -0.30
C PRO A 201 21.37 -16.77 1.02
N VAL A 202 21.55 -18.08 1.16
CA VAL A 202 21.31 -18.77 2.42
C VAL A 202 22.46 -18.44 3.38
N LEU A 203 22.13 -17.77 4.48
CA LEU A 203 23.10 -17.37 5.51
C LEU A 203 22.76 -18.03 6.84
N ALA A 204 23.80 -18.30 7.64
CA ALA A 204 23.61 -18.73 9.03
C ALA A 204 22.99 -17.61 9.87
N ASP A 205 22.26 -17.99 10.92
CA ASP A 205 21.80 -17.06 11.93
C ASP A 205 23.00 -16.41 12.64
N GLU A 206 22.85 -15.16 13.06
CA GLU A 206 23.91 -14.34 13.63
C GLU A 206 23.43 -13.58 14.86
N PRO A 207 24.34 -13.03 15.69
CA PRO A 207 23.94 -12.17 16.80
C PRO A 207 23.16 -10.95 16.33
N VAL A 208 22.20 -10.51 17.16
CA VAL A 208 21.45 -9.28 16.90
C VAL A 208 22.42 -8.09 16.86
N PRO A 209 22.35 -7.23 15.83
CA PRO A 209 23.21 -6.04 15.74
C PRO A 209 23.02 -5.12 16.95
N ALA A 210 24.10 -4.49 17.38
CA ALA A 210 24.03 -3.52 18.47
C ALA A 210 23.06 -2.36 18.15
N GLY A 211 22.25 -1.96 19.11
CA GLY A 211 21.25 -0.90 18.97
C GLY A 211 19.92 -1.35 18.35
N VAL A 212 19.77 -2.64 17.99
CA VAL A 212 18.52 -3.20 17.44
C VAL A 212 17.72 -3.91 18.53
N ASP A 213 16.44 -3.56 18.70
CA ASP A 213 15.48 -4.32 19.49
C ASP A 213 14.79 -5.35 18.60
N TYR A 214 15.43 -6.52 18.46
CA TYR A 214 14.95 -7.57 17.56
C TYR A 214 13.68 -8.27 18.09
N ASP A 215 13.47 -8.37 19.41
CA ASP A 215 12.24 -8.95 19.93
C ASP A 215 11.02 -8.06 19.62
N MET A 216 11.18 -6.75 19.72
CA MET A 216 10.17 -5.78 19.27
C MET A 216 10.00 -5.81 17.74
N TRP A 217 11.08 -6.03 16.97
CA TRP A 217 10.94 -6.20 15.51
C TRP A 217 10.10 -7.41 15.15
N LEU A 218 10.37 -8.56 15.79
CA LEU A 218 9.56 -9.78 15.61
C LEU A 218 8.11 -9.57 16.02
N GLY A 219 7.88 -8.89 17.14
CA GLY A 219 6.53 -8.58 17.61
C GLY A 219 5.61 -9.80 17.63
N PRO A 220 4.44 -9.71 16.95
CA PRO A 220 3.47 -10.81 16.90
C PRO A 220 3.90 -12.01 16.03
N ALA A 221 4.93 -11.87 15.21
CA ALA A 221 5.39 -12.95 14.34
C ALA A 221 6.10 -14.07 15.13
N THR A 222 6.27 -15.22 14.51
CA THR A 222 6.96 -16.38 15.08
C THR A 222 8.38 -16.00 15.55
N LYS A 223 8.77 -16.47 16.73
CA LYS A 223 10.11 -16.22 17.25
C LYS A 223 11.13 -17.03 16.46
N ARG A 224 12.08 -16.32 15.84
CA ARG A 224 13.19 -16.89 15.06
C ARG A 224 14.50 -16.21 15.48
N PRO A 225 15.65 -16.89 15.44
CA PRO A 225 16.95 -16.25 15.61
C PRO A 225 17.15 -15.11 14.60
N PHE A 226 18.01 -14.16 14.93
CA PHE A 226 18.31 -13.07 14.00
C PHE A 226 19.03 -13.61 12.76
N ASN A 227 18.55 -13.16 11.61
CA ASN A 227 19.16 -13.43 10.32
C ASN A 227 18.95 -12.19 9.44
N ARG A 228 20.03 -11.62 8.90
CA ARG A 228 19.98 -10.39 8.08
C ARG A 228 19.11 -10.53 6.84
N ASN A 229 18.94 -11.74 6.31
CA ASN A 229 18.07 -12.02 5.18
C ASN A 229 16.59 -11.79 5.46
N ARG A 230 16.18 -11.83 6.73
CA ARG A 230 14.79 -11.60 7.14
C ARG A 230 14.55 -10.19 7.68
N PHE A 231 15.60 -9.37 7.79
CA PHE A 231 15.55 -8.10 8.48
C PHE A 231 15.46 -6.91 7.51
N HIS A 232 14.88 -5.80 7.96
CA HIS A 232 14.63 -4.58 7.19
C HIS A 232 13.89 -4.86 5.88
N PHE A 233 14.49 -4.63 4.71
CA PHE A 233 13.83 -4.67 3.41
C PHE A 233 13.36 -6.07 3.00
N THR A 234 14.16 -7.09 3.29
CA THR A 234 13.97 -8.46 2.77
C THR A 234 12.93 -9.29 3.51
N PHE A 235 12.35 -8.79 4.60
CA PHE A 235 11.23 -9.44 5.29
C PHE A 235 10.08 -9.85 4.35
N ARG A 236 9.95 -9.18 3.24
CA ARG A 236 8.91 -9.37 2.21
C ARG A 236 8.82 -10.80 1.70
N TRP A 237 9.94 -11.50 1.69
CA TRP A 237 10.09 -12.82 1.10
C TRP A 237 9.91 -13.98 2.09
N PHE A 238 9.44 -13.67 3.31
CA PHE A 238 9.25 -14.65 4.39
C PHE A 238 7.83 -14.62 4.92
N TRP A 239 7.19 -15.81 4.94
CA TRP A 239 5.76 -15.96 5.28
C TRP A 239 5.40 -15.49 6.69
N ASP A 240 6.34 -15.50 7.63
CA ASP A 240 6.11 -15.00 9.00
C ASP A 240 5.83 -13.49 9.03
N TYR A 241 6.31 -12.73 8.04
CA TYR A 241 6.29 -11.27 8.07
C TYR A 241 5.46 -10.65 6.96
N ALA A 242 5.41 -11.27 5.78
CA ALA A 242 4.75 -10.73 4.59
C ALA A 242 4.25 -11.84 3.66
N GLY A 243 3.85 -11.51 2.44
CA GLY A 243 3.29 -12.43 1.45
C GLY A 243 3.97 -12.41 0.08
N GLY A 244 5.27 -12.04 0.01
CA GLY A 244 6.02 -12.00 -1.24
C GLY A 244 5.53 -10.93 -2.21
N LEU A 245 5.89 -11.10 -3.48
CA LEU A 245 5.53 -10.14 -4.51
C LEU A 245 4.02 -10.02 -4.74
N MET A 246 3.25 -11.10 -4.47
CA MET A 246 1.79 -11.09 -4.54
C MET A 246 1.16 -10.02 -3.62
N THR A 247 1.73 -9.77 -2.44
CA THR A 247 1.22 -8.74 -1.54
C THR A 247 2.00 -7.43 -1.64
N ASP A 248 3.28 -7.45 -1.98
CA ASP A 248 4.07 -6.22 -2.12
C ASP A 248 3.66 -5.41 -3.37
N TRP A 249 3.68 -6.04 -4.56
CA TRP A 249 3.26 -5.41 -5.82
C TRP A 249 1.81 -5.69 -6.18
N GLY A 250 1.29 -6.86 -5.79
CA GLY A 250 -0.08 -7.24 -6.11
C GLY A 250 -1.11 -6.24 -5.60
N VAL A 251 -0.96 -5.73 -4.37
CA VAL A 251 -1.89 -4.72 -3.83
C VAL A 251 -1.89 -3.39 -4.61
N HIS A 252 -0.81 -3.07 -5.33
CA HIS A 252 -0.78 -1.89 -6.19
C HIS A 252 -1.51 -2.10 -7.51
N LEU A 253 -1.38 -3.29 -8.11
CA LEU A 253 -1.84 -3.55 -9.46
C LEU A 253 -3.21 -4.23 -9.50
N LEU A 254 -3.43 -5.27 -8.67
CA LEU A 254 -4.75 -5.91 -8.55
C LEU A 254 -5.83 -4.92 -8.12
N ASP A 255 -5.48 -3.88 -7.37
CA ASP A 255 -6.37 -2.78 -7.01
C ASP A 255 -7.05 -2.17 -8.23
N TYR A 256 -6.28 -1.91 -9.30
CA TYR A 256 -6.83 -1.35 -10.53
C TYR A 256 -7.62 -2.35 -11.36
N ALA A 257 -7.27 -3.64 -11.30
CA ALA A 257 -8.10 -4.67 -11.93
C ALA A 257 -9.52 -4.67 -11.33
N LEU A 258 -9.62 -4.65 -9.99
CA LEU A 258 -10.91 -4.62 -9.30
C LEU A 258 -11.64 -3.28 -9.52
N PHE A 259 -10.94 -2.16 -9.47
CA PHE A 259 -11.51 -0.83 -9.67
C PHE A 259 -12.00 -0.64 -11.11
N GLY A 260 -11.19 -1.03 -12.11
CA GLY A 260 -11.57 -0.94 -13.53
C GLY A 260 -12.75 -1.83 -13.90
N MET A 261 -12.84 -3.02 -13.29
CA MET A 261 -13.96 -3.95 -13.52
C MET A 261 -15.16 -3.74 -12.58
N ASN A 262 -15.04 -2.84 -11.58
CA ASN A 262 -16.06 -2.56 -10.57
C ASN A 262 -16.57 -3.84 -9.88
N VAL A 263 -15.65 -4.68 -9.40
CA VAL A 263 -15.95 -5.96 -8.74
C VAL A 263 -15.29 -6.05 -7.38
N THR A 264 -15.86 -6.89 -6.51
CA THR A 264 -15.44 -6.97 -5.11
C THR A 264 -14.95 -8.36 -4.69
N SER A 265 -15.42 -9.44 -5.32
CA SER A 265 -15.14 -10.79 -4.84
C SER A 265 -15.07 -11.78 -6.00
N PRO A 266 -14.04 -12.61 -6.10
CA PRO A 266 -14.00 -13.70 -7.07
C PRO A 266 -14.91 -14.85 -6.63
N LYS A 267 -15.35 -15.67 -7.58
CA LYS A 267 -16.06 -16.93 -7.30
C LYS A 267 -15.11 -18.03 -6.86
N SER A 268 -13.97 -18.09 -7.51
CA SER A 268 -12.94 -19.08 -7.20
C SER A 268 -11.54 -18.53 -7.52
N ILE A 269 -10.55 -19.15 -6.90
CA ILE A 269 -9.15 -18.80 -7.06
C ILE A 269 -8.33 -20.06 -7.27
N MET A 270 -7.36 -20.00 -8.18
CA MET A 270 -6.39 -21.07 -8.41
C MET A 270 -5.01 -20.45 -8.65
N ALA A 271 -3.96 -21.04 -8.08
CA ALA A 271 -2.60 -20.53 -8.25
C ALA A 271 -1.60 -21.66 -8.45
N MET A 272 -0.59 -21.40 -9.29
CA MET A 272 0.57 -22.27 -9.52
C MET A 272 1.83 -21.42 -9.56
N GLY A 273 2.92 -21.95 -9.05
CA GLY A 273 4.19 -21.24 -9.03
C GLY A 273 5.24 -22.00 -8.25
N GLY A 274 6.37 -21.38 -8.04
CA GLY A 274 7.47 -21.97 -7.31
C GLY A 274 8.70 -21.07 -7.28
N LYS A 275 9.80 -21.64 -6.83
CA LYS A 275 11.14 -21.04 -6.88
C LYS A 275 11.85 -21.55 -8.13
N TYR A 276 11.51 -20.97 -9.29
CA TYR A 276 12.01 -21.46 -10.60
C TYR A 276 13.24 -20.70 -11.06
N GLY A 277 13.34 -19.41 -10.72
CA GLY A 277 14.49 -18.59 -11.01
C GLY A 277 15.62 -18.77 -10.00
N TYR A 278 15.27 -18.92 -8.73
CA TYR A 278 16.21 -19.01 -7.61
C TYR A 278 15.88 -20.18 -6.67
N PRO A 279 16.01 -21.45 -7.13
CA PRO A 279 15.55 -22.62 -6.38
C PRO A 279 16.22 -22.80 -5.02
N ASP A 280 17.48 -22.40 -4.89
CA ASP A 280 18.33 -22.62 -3.72
C ASP A 280 18.50 -21.37 -2.84
N ASP A 281 17.77 -20.29 -3.11
CA ASP A 281 17.88 -19.07 -2.31
C ASP A 281 17.12 -19.17 -0.97
N ALA A 282 17.31 -18.18 -0.09
CA ALA A 282 16.73 -18.16 1.24
C ALA A 282 15.25 -17.76 1.28
N CYS A 283 14.65 -17.30 0.18
CA CYS A 283 13.25 -16.87 0.13
C CYS A 283 12.29 -18.03 0.39
N GLU A 284 11.21 -17.75 1.09
CA GLU A 284 10.13 -18.73 1.35
C GLU A 284 8.97 -18.56 0.37
N THR A 285 8.79 -17.35 -0.18
CA THR A 285 7.74 -17.06 -1.16
C THR A 285 8.19 -17.42 -2.58
N PRO A 286 7.26 -17.74 -3.50
CA PRO A 286 7.61 -18.08 -4.87
C PRO A 286 8.25 -16.87 -5.58
N ASP A 287 9.26 -17.11 -6.40
CA ASP A 287 9.81 -16.12 -7.31
C ASP A 287 9.01 -16.01 -8.62
N SER A 288 8.24 -17.05 -8.93
CA SER A 288 7.38 -17.13 -10.11
C SER A 288 6.00 -17.66 -9.70
N LEU A 289 4.93 -16.91 -10.00
CA LEU A 289 3.58 -17.26 -9.58
C LEU A 289 2.54 -16.75 -10.58
N GLN A 290 1.63 -17.64 -11.01
CA GLN A 290 0.44 -17.31 -11.75
C GLN A 290 -0.79 -17.61 -10.89
N THR A 291 -1.70 -16.63 -10.77
CA THR A 291 -2.96 -16.80 -10.04
C THR A 291 -4.12 -16.36 -10.91
N ILE A 292 -5.14 -17.20 -11.02
CA ILE A 292 -6.38 -16.90 -11.74
C ILE A 292 -7.49 -16.71 -10.72
N TYR A 293 -8.15 -15.56 -10.81
CA TYR A 293 -9.36 -15.22 -10.08
C TYR A 293 -10.54 -15.25 -11.05
N GLU A 294 -11.51 -16.13 -10.80
CA GLU A 294 -12.69 -16.34 -11.64
C GLU A 294 -13.82 -15.40 -11.21
N PHE A 295 -14.36 -14.64 -12.17
CA PHE A 295 -15.54 -13.80 -12.03
C PHE A 295 -16.62 -14.16 -13.03
N ASP A 296 -17.80 -13.52 -12.96
CA ASP A 296 -18.84 -13.68 -13.96
C ASP A 296 -18.44 -13.05 -15.30
N GLY A 297 -18.12 -13.89 -16.28
CA GLY A 297 -17.85 -13.47 -17.65
C GLY A 297 -16.44 -12.98 -17.92
N PHE A 298 -15.53 -13.00 -16.96
CA PHE A 298 -14.10 -12.69 -17.15
C PHE A 298 -13.23 -13.30 -16.06
N ASN A 299 -11.93 -13.31 -16.31
CA ASN A 299 -10.93 -13.68 -15.31
C ASN A 299 -9.96 -12.52 -15.05
N VAL A 300 -9.41 -12.47 -13.84
CA VAL A 300 -8.21 -11.69 -13.53
C VAL A 300 -7.05 -12.65 -13.38
N LEU A 301 -6.01 -12.46 -14.17
CA LEU A 301 -4.76 -13.21 -14.10
C LEU A 301 -3.70 -12.33 -13.44
N TRP A 302 -3.17 -12.75 -12.30
CA TRP A 302 -1.93 -12.25 -11.74
C TRP A 302 -0.76 -13.09 -12.23
N ASP A 303 0.31 -12.46 -12.71
CA ASP A 303 1.50 -13.11 -13.22
C ASP A 303 2.74 -12.36 -12.74
N HIS A 304 3.62 -13.03 -11.99
CA HIS A 304 4.87 -12.41 -11.59
C HIS A 304 6.09 -13.30 -11.77
N ALA A 305 7.22 -12.64 -12.00
CA ALA A 305 8.54 -13.26 -11.97
C ALA A 305 9.56 -12.28 -11.38
N ILE A 306 10.48 -12.80 -10.55
CA ILE A 306 11.61 -12.08 -9.98
C ILE A 306 12.86 -12.38 -10.82
N GLY A 307 13.76 -11.39 -10.95
CA GLY A 307 15.03 -11.55 -11.69
C GLY A 307 14.95 -11.32 -13.19
N ILE A 308 13.78 -10.98 -13.72
CA ILE A 308 13.56 -10.60 -15.12
C ILE A 308 12.68 -9.37 -15.22
N ASP A 309 12.88 -8.54 -16.25
CA ASP A 309 12.18 -7.24 -16.42
C ASP A 309 11.20 -7.20 -17.59
N ASP A 310 11.39 -8.01 -18.61
CA ASP A 310 10.56 -7.97 -19.82
C ASP A 310 9.28 -8.79 -19.64
N GLY A 311 8.19 -8.07 -19.35
CA GLY A 311 6.87 -8.64 -19.17
C GLY A 311 5.93 -8.40 -20.36
N ALA A 312 4.64 -8.54 -20.11
CA ALA A 312 3.62 -8.32 -21.12
C ALA A 312 3.63 -6.88 -21.64
N TYR A 313 3.34 -6.72 -22.94
CA TYR A 313 3.24 -5.43 -23.64
C TYR A 313 4.57 -4.63 -23.65
N GLY A 314 5.72 -5.30 -23.49
CA GLY A 314 7.03 -4.64 -23.41
C GLY A 314 7.22 -3.78 -22.15
N ARG A 315 6.55 -4.13 -21.05
CA ARG A 315 6.59 -3.43 -19.76
C ARG A 315 6.95 -4.41 -18.65
N ASN A 316 7.67 -3.95 -17.64
CA ASN A 316 8.04 -4.82 -16.53
C ASN A 316 6.91 -4.98 -15.49
N HIS A 317 5.91 -4.12 -15.48
CA HIS A 317 4.72 -4.25 -14.63
C HIS A 317 3.54 -3.51 -15.25
N GLY A 318 2.35 -3.85 -14.83
CA GLY A 318 1.13 -3.14 -15.26
C GLY A 318 -0.08 -4.04 -15.36
N LEU A 319 -1.08 -3.52 -16.07
CA LEU A 319 -2.33 -4.22 -16.37
C LEU A 319 -2.67 -4.11 -17.85
N GLY A 320 -3.28 -5.16 -18.39
CA GLY A 320 -3.94 -5.16 -19.70
C GLY A 320 -5.40 -5.56 -19.54
N PHE A 321 -6.32 -4.66 -19.86
CA PHE A 321 -7.76 -4.94 -19.92
C PHE A 321 -8.11 -5.37 -21.34
N VAL A 322 -8.26 -6.67 -21.54
CA VAL A 322 -8.43 -7.28 -22.86
C VAL A 322 -9.91 -7.32 -23.24
N GLY A 323 -10.32 -6.37 -24.06
CA GLY A 323 -11.68 -6.20 -24.53
C GLY A 323 -11.86 -6.68 -25.99
N GLU A 324 -13.10 -6.69 -26.47
CA GLU A 324 -13.46 -7.11 -27.84
C GLU A 324 -12.95 -6.16 -28.92
N ASN A 325 -12.79 -4.87 -28.59
CA ASN A 325 -12.40 -3.84 -29.54
C ASN A 325 -10.92 -3.46 -29.43
N GLY A 326 -10.32 -3.70 -28.26
CA GLY A 326 -8.93 -3.36 -27.98
C GLY A 326 -8.50 -3.69 -26.57
N THR A 327 -7.21 -3.60 -26.32
CA THR A 327 -6.62 -3.80 -24.99
C THR A 327 -6.13 -2.46 -24.44
N LEU A 328 -6.68 -2.03 -23.30
CA LEU A 328 -6.11 -0.91 -22.56
C LEU A 328 -4.97 -1.44 -21.68
N VAL A 329 -3.77 -0.87 -21.87
CA VAL A 329 -2.58 -1.18 -21.07
C VAL A 329 -2.25 0.02 -20.19
N VAL A 330 -2.02 -0.20 -18.89
CA VAL A 330 -1.67 0.85 -17.93
C VAL A 330 -0.58 0.40 -16.96
N ASP A 331 0.36 1.30 -16.70
CA ASP A 331 1.40 1.16 -15.67
C ASP A 331 1.71 2.53 -15.02
N ARG A 332 2.79 2.62 -14.23
CA ARG A 332 3.22 3.88 -13.62
C ARG A 332 3.70 4.92 -14.63
N GLY A 333 4.12 4.51 -15.82
CA GLY A 333 4.55 5.40 -16.90
C GLY A 333 3.40 6.05 -17.67
N GLY A 334 2.21 5.44 -17.63
CA GLY A 334 1.04 5.93 -18.35
C GLY A 334 0.14 4.83 -18.87
N TRP A 335 -0.80 5.21 -19.74
CA TRP A 335 -1.71 4.24 -20.36
C TRP A 335 -1.94 4.51 -21.85
N GLU A 336 -2.29 3.45 -22.57
CA GLU A 336 -2.58 3.46 -24.01
C GLU A 336 -3.65 2.42 -24.34
N VAL A 337 -4.19 2.46 -25.56
CA VAL A 337 -5.06 1.40 -26.08
C VAL A 337 -4.48 0.85 -27.37
N ILE A 338 -4.26 -0.47 -27.37
CA ILE A 338 -3.85 -1.25 -28.52
C ILE A 338 -5.14 -1.81 -29.17
N PRO A 339 -5.49 -1.41 -30.42
CA PRO A 339 -6.69 -1.89 -31.08
C PRO A 339 -6.67 -3.39 -31.36
N GLU A 340 -7.81 -4.03 -31.23
CA GLU A 340 -7.99 -5.40 -31.70
C GLU A 340 -8.16 -5.44 -33.21
N LYS A 341 -7.56 -6.44 -33.84
CA LYS A 341 -7.66 -6.67 -35.28
C LYS A 341 -8.25 -8.05 -35.57
N VAL A 342 -9.46 -8.08 -36.11
CA VAL A 342 -10.17 -9.30 -36.44
C VAL A 342 -10.39 -9.39 -37.94
N ASN A 343 -9.92 -10.45 -38.57
CA ASN A 343 -10.01 -10.65 -40.02
C ASN A 343 -9.46 -9.44 -40.83
N GLY A 344 -8.37 -8.88 -40.38
CA GLY A 344 -7.72 -7.72 -41.00
C GLY A 344 -8.37 -6.35 -40.71
N LYS A 345 -9.54 -6.33 -40.05
CA LYS A 345 -10.27 -5.09 -39.70
C LYS A 345 -9.96 -4.64 -38.28
N ILE A 346 -9.55 -3.39 -38.13
CA ILE A 346 -9.34 -2.74 -36.84
C ILE A 346 -10.71 -2.44 -36.22
N ARG A 347 -10.89 -2.78 -34.94
CA ARG A 347 -12.16 -2.65 -34.22
C ARG A 347 -12.36 -1.27 -33.57
N MET A 348 -11.30 -0.57 -33.29
CA MET A 348 -11.33 0.79 -32.74
C MET A 348 -10.03 1.53 -33.08
N GLU A 349 -10.02 2.85 -32.96
CA GLU A 349 -8.79 3.62 -33.10
C GLU A 349 -7.86 3.40 -31.89
N ALA A 350 -6.55 3.43 -32.17
CA ALA A 350 -5.53 3.42 -31.12
C ALA A 350 -5.63 4.69 -30.24
N VAL A 351 -5.40 4.51 -28.96
CA VAL A 351 -5.13 5.66 -28.08
C VAL A 351 -3.63 5.66 -27.82
N PRO A 352 -2.90 6.69 -28.27
CA PRO A 352 -1.47 6.77 -28.03
C PRO A 352 -1.16 6.91 -26.54
N LEU A 353 0.07 6.58 -26.15
CA LEU A 353 0.51 6.63 -24.76
C LEU A 353 0.25 8.00 -24.11
N ARG A 354 -0.58 7.99 -23.08
CA ARG A 354 -0.84 9.12 -22.17
C ARG A 354 0.02 8.95 -20.95
N LYS A 355 1.04 9.80 -20.83
CA LYS A 355 2.06 9.71 -19.78
C LYS A 355 1.50 9.98 -18.38
N GLY A 356 2.01 9.27 -17.38
CA GLY A 356 1.80 9.53 -15.97
C GLY A 356 2.50 10.80 -15.49
N THR A 357 2.05 11.35 -14.37
CA THR A 357 2.56 12.62 -13.82
C THR A 357 3.63 12.44 -12.76
N ASN A 358 3.78 11.24 -12.21
CA ASN A 358 4.63 10.95 -11.04
C ASN A 358 4.31 11.80 -9.80
N GLN A 359 3.09 12.35 -9.70
CA GLN A 359 2.63 13.16 -8.56
C GLN A 359 1.76 12.35 -7.58
N GLY A 360 1.65 11.04 -7.77
CA GLY A 360 0.74 10.18 -7.03
C GLY A 360 0.88 10.32 -5.51
N LEU A 361 2.09 10.18 -4.96
CA LEU A 361 2.32 10.26 -3.52
C LEU A 361 2.00 11.65 -2.94
N LYS A 362 2.41 12.73 -3.61
CA LYS A 362 2.10 14.10 -3.17
C LYS A 362 0.60 14.37 -3.16
N ASN A 363 -0.09 13.98 -4.23
CA ASN A 363 -1.54 14.11 -4.31
C ASN A 363 -2.25 13.26 -3.25
N HIS A 364 -1.71 12.10 -2.96
CA HIS A 364 -2.24 11.17 -1.96
C HIS A 364 -2.16 11.75 -0.55
N VAL A 365 -1.01 12.27 -0.18
CA VAL A 365 -0.81 12.96 1.10
C VAL A 365 -1.71 14.20 1.21
N ARG A 366 -1.80 15.00 0.15
CA ARG A 366 -2.70 16.17 0.13
C ARG A 366 -4.15 15.77 0.38
N ASN A 367 -4.65 14.76 -0.34
CA ASN A 367 -5.99 14.22 -0.14
C ASN A 367 -6.22 13.75 1.30
N HIS A 368 -5.24 13.06 1.91
CA HIS A 368 -5.36 12.62 3.30
C HIS A 368 -5.50 13.82 4.27
N LEU A 369 -4.65 14.83 4.13
CA LEU A 369 -4.69 16.03 4.96
C LEU A 369 -6.03 16.79 4.80
N GLU A 370 -6.55 16.92 3.57
CA GLU A 370 -7.86 17.49 3.29
C GLU A 370 -8.99 16.68 3.96
N CYS A 371 -8.92 15.35 3.91
CA CYS A 371 -9.88 14.45 4.55
C CYS A 371 -9.81 14.54 6.09
N ILE A 372 -8.61 14.65 6.67
CA ILE A 372 -8.43 14.85 8.11
C ILE A 372 -9.10 16.17 8.55
N VAL A 373 -8.84 17.26 7.83
CA VAL A 373 -9.40 18.59 8.18
C VAL A 373 -10.92 18.61 8.03
N SER A 374 -11.45 18.02 6.97
CA SER A 374 -12.90 17.98 6.70
C SER A 374 -13.64 16.87 7.47
N ARG A 375 -12.90 15.96 8.13
CA ARG A 375 -13.44 14.73 8.74
C ARG A 375 -14.17 13.83 7.75
N ASN A 376 -13.74 13.83 6.48
CA ASN A 376 -14.27 12.95 5.45
C ASN A 376 -13.56 11.59 5.46
N PRO A 377 -14.23 10.46 5.78
CA PRO A 377 -13.59 9.14 5.79
C PRO A 377 -13.29 8.59 4.38
N ASN A 378 -13.84 9.19 3.33
CA ASN A 378 -13.69 8.75 1.95
C ASN A 378 -12.39 9.31 1.34
N THR A 379 -11.26 8.85 1.86
CA THR A 379 -9.95 9.15 1.26
C THR A 379 -9.78 8.40 -0.07
N ASN A 380 -8.85 8.82 -0.91
CA ASN A 380 -8.61 8.18 -2.22
C ASN A 380 -8.29 6.69 -2.11
N ALA A 381 -7.67 6.27 -1.01
CA ALA A 381 -7.49 4.86 -0.64
C ALA A 381 -7.92 4.67 0.82
N SER A 382 -9.23 4.65 1.06
CA SER A 382 -9.78 4.44 2.40
C SER A 382 -9.40 3.07 2.96
N ILE A 383 -9.57 2.90 4.28
CA ILE A 383 -9.29 1.62 4.93
C ILE A 383 -10.10 0.47 4.32
N GLN A 384 -11.33 0.73 3.85
CA GLN A 384 -12.17 -0.27 3.18
C GLN A 384 -11.54 -0.72 1.87
N ILE A 385 -11.02 0.23 1.07
CA ILE A 385 -10.30 -0.06 -0.18
C ILE A 385 -9.03 -0.85 0.11
N GLY A 386 -8.20 -0.39 1.06
CA GLY A 386 -6.97 -1.08 1.43
C GLY A 386 -7.22 -2.49 1.97
N ALA A 387 -8.26 -2.66 2.79
CA ALA A 387 -8.67 -3.98 3.29
C ALA A 387 -9.14 -4.90 2.17
N HIS A 388 -9.94 -4.36 1.26
CA HIS A 388 -10.46 -5.12 0.12
C HIS A 388 -9.32 -5.73 -0.69
N ILE A 389 -8.35 -4.91 -1.09
CA ILE A 389 -7.26 -5.38 -1.95
C ILE A 389 -6.24 -6.26 -1.19
N ALA A 390 -5.95 -5.98 0.08
CA ALA A 390 -5.08 -6.84 0.88
C ALA A 390 -5.69 -8.25 1.04
N LYS A 391 -7.01 -8.34 1.28
CA LYS A 391 -7.73 -9.62 1.30
C LYS A 391 -7.64 -10.33 -0.04
N PHE A 392 -7.85 -9.62 -1.15
CA PHE A 392 -7.81 -10.20 -2.48
C PHE A 392 -6.43 -10.81 -2.81
N SER A 393 -5.35 -10.09 -2.50
CA SER A 393 -3.98 -10.59 -2.67
C SER A 393 -3.70 -11.79 -1.74
N ALA A 394 -4.20 -11.78 -0.50
CA ALA A 394 -4.06 -12.90 0.43
C ALA A 394 -4.75 -14.17 -0.09
N LEU A 395 -5.93 -14.07 -0.73
CA LEU A 395 -6.61 -15.22 -1.33
C LEU A 395 -5.74 -15.93 -2.38
N GLY A 396 -4.98 -15.17 -3.19
CA GLY A 396 -4.04 -15.73 -4.15
C GLY A 396 -2.91 -16.52 -3.50
N ASN A 397 -2.33 -15.98 -2.43
CA ASN A 397 -1.30 -16.69 -1.65
C ASN A 397 -1.86 -17.94 -0.97
N ILE A 398 -3.09 -17.93 -0.48
CA ILE A 398 -3.73 -19.10 0.11
C ILE A 398 -3.95 -20.18 -0.95
N ALA A 399 -4.41 -19.82 -2.14
CA ALA A 399 -4.57 -20.76 -3.24
C ALA A 399 -3.23 -21.41 -3.65
N TYR A 400 -2.14 -20.62 -3.70
CA TYR A 400 -0.80 -21.15 -3.94
C TYR A 400 -0.35 -22.12 -2.84
N ARG A 401 -0.47 -21.73 -1.56
CA ARG A 401 -0.02 -22.54 -0.42
C ARG A 401 -0.79 -23.83 -0.23
N THR A 402 -2.04 -23.87 -0.67
CA THR A 402 -2.87 -25.10 -0.61
C THR A 402 -2.77 -25.95 -1.87
N GLY A 403 -2.32 -25.39 -2.99
CA GLY A 403 -2.25 -26.09 -4.28
C GLY A 403 -3.62 -26.51 -4.86
N LYS A 404 -4.71 -25.86 -4.40
CA LYS A 404 -6.08 -26.24 -4.75
C LYS A 404 -6.83 -25.10 -5.44
N LYS A 405 -7.84 -25.45 -6.26
CA LYS A 405 -8.86 -24.49 -6.66
C LYS A 405 -9.79 -24.26 -5.47
N LEU A 406 -9.82 -23.03 -4.97
CA LEU A 406 -10.61 -22.62 -3.81
C LEU A 406 -11.86 -21.86 -4.26
N VAL A 407 -13.02 -22.20 -3.67
CA VAL A 407 -14.31 -21.52 -3.90
C VAL A 407 -14.58 -20.57 -2.73
N TRP A 408 -14.77 -19.29 -3.05
CA TRP A 408 -14.89 -18.22 -2.08
C TRP A 408 -16.33 -17.67 -2.01
N ASP A 409 -16.92 -17.59 -0.80
CA ASP A 409 -18.29 -17.07 -0.59
C ASP A 409 -18.34 -15.59 -0.17
N GLY A 410 -17.18 -14.92 -0.15
CA GLY A 410 -17.03 -13.55 0.35
C GLY A 410 -16.50 -13.48 1.78
N THR A 411 -16.56 -14.58 2.53
CA THR A 411 -16.14 -14.67 3.94
C THR A 411 -15.21 -15.82 4.24
N LYS A 412 -15.37 -16.97 3.58
CA LYS A 412 -14.60 -18.20 3.78
C LYS A 412 -14.53 -19.04 2.50
N PHE A 413 -13.64 -20.00 2.50
CA PHE A 413 -13.60 -21.03 1.48
C PHE A 413 -14.64 -22.12 1.81
N THR A 414 -15.50 -22.44 0.84
CA THR A 414 -16.62 -23.39 1.03
C THR A 414 -16.26 -24.82 0.69
N ASN A 415 -15.23 -25.03 -0.11
CA ASN A 415 -14.79 -26.34 -0.57
C ASN A 415 -13.51 -26.84 0.10
N ASP A 416 -12.92 -26.06 1.03
CA ASP A 416 -11.71 -26.46 1.75
C ASP A 416 -11.67 -25.82 3.15
N THR A 417 -11.83 -26.63 4.19
CA THR A 417 -11.84 -26.16 5.58
C THR A 417 -10.44 -25.83 6.10
N GLU A 418 -9.39 -26.49 5.61
CA GLU A 418 -8.01 -26.27 6.01
C GLU A 418 -7.51 -24.92 5.48
N ALA A 419 -7.92 -24.54 4.27
CA ALA A 419 -7.60 -23.22 3.70
C ALA A 419 -8.10 -22.06 4.59
N ASN A 420 -9.18 -22.27 5.34
CA ASN A 420 -9.71 -21.26 6.26
C ASN A 420 -8.79 -20.97 7.46
N ASN A 421 -7.86 -21.85 7.79
CA ASN A 421 -6.86 -21.59 8.84
C ASN A 421 -5.93 -20.42 8.47
N TYR A 422 -5.73 -20.14 7.17
CA TYR A 422 -4.94 -18.99 6.70
C TYR A 422 -5.67 -17.66 6.76
N LEU A 423 -6.98 -17.66 7.05
CA LEU A 423 -7.78 -16.43 7.16
C LEU A 423 -7.50 -15.67 8.46
N VAL A 424 -6.93 -16.35 9.45
CA VAL A 424 -6.67 -15.84 10.80
C VAL A 424 -5.17 -15.78 11.08
N PRO A 425 -4.69 -14.78 11.85
CA PRO A 425 -3.29 -14.70 12.19
C PRO A 425 -2.94 -15.67 13.35
N SER A 426 -1.70 -16.15 13.34
CA SER A 426 -1.10 -16.81 14.49
C SER A 426 -0.11 -15.85 15.16
N TYR A 427 -0.47 -15.31 16.34
CA TYR A 427 0.36 -14.38 17.09
C TYR A 427 1.09 -15.13 18.23
N ARG A 428 2.39 -14.87 18.38
CA ARG A 428 3.17 -15.41 19.51
C ARG A 428 2.89 -14.63 20.80
N ASP A 429 3.02 -15.28 21.93
CA ASP A 429 2.97 -14.64 23.24
C ASP A 429 4.07 -13.57 23.42
N PRO A 430 3.79 -12.44 24.09
CA PRO A 430 2.51 -12.08 24.74
C PRO A 430 1.51 -11.37 23.83
N TRP A 431 1.80 -11.25 22.53
CA TRP A 431 1.00 -10.51 21.57
C TRP A 431 -0.34 -11.20 21.31
N ARG A 432 -1.38 -10.41 21.16
CA ARG A 432 -2.74 -10.88 20.85
C ARG A 432 -3.37 -10.01 19.77
N LEU A 433 -4.21 -10.60 18.95
CA LEU A 433 -5.02 -9.85 18.01
C LEU A 433 -5.85 -8.80 18.79
N PRO A 434 -5.83 -7.51 18.40
CA PRO A 434 -6.59 -6.49 19.08
C PRO A 434 -8.09 -6.82 19.15
N LYS A 435 -8.76 -6.37 20.20
CA LYS A 435 -10.21 -6.48 20.32
C LYS A 435 -10.84 -5.14 19.97
N VAL A 436 -11.79 -5.14 19.04
CA VAL A 436 -12.51 -3.93 18.58
C VAL A 436 -14.00 -4.05 18.85
#